data_a4c6ace8f28257d85b37e4f885a6ec85
#
_entry.id   a4c6ace8f28257d85b37e4f885a6ec85
#
_cell.length_a   1.000
_cell.length_b   1.000
_cell.length_c   1.000
_cell.angle_alpha   90.00
_cell.angle_beta   90.00
_cell.angle_gamma   90.00
#
_symmetry.space_group_name_H-M   'P 1'
#
loop_
_entity.id
_entity.type
_entity.pdbx_description
1 polymer ?
#
loop_
_entity_poly.entity_id
_entity_poly.type
_entity_poly.pdbx_seq_one_letter_code
_entity_poly.pdbx_strand_id
1 'polypeptide(L)'
;MYPQTNAARSVRDLSGVWDFRFNANDPWQPIAVPASYNDQSPDPEFRRHYGMAYYRTRFTVPEGARRVLRFDAVTHNAAVRLNGEEIATHRGGFLPFEADITTLAQPGETVTLEVEVDNRIGHSTLPVGNEGGTAFFGSDNAGIPAVEAGKARQQMQGVNLPNFDFFNYAGITRPVHLYTTPAAYIADIALAPAMDGTLDYKINTIGDGLASIEILNDEGKVVADGKGESGTLHVEAPHLWQPRPGTPYLYTALVKFGQDEYRQQFGFRSVEVRGHQFLINGEPFYFKGPCKHEDSAFRGRGYDACVTVTDLKLYQWLNANCLRMSHYPYAEEVYDLCDRLGIVVIDETPAVGIGAGAACDPYQTFPLKAYHSAVLRAMIDRDKNHPCVVLWSLGNEPDTEHFPQSAYDYWRPLYEQAHAQDSQDRPVTMVCCQNDYTRDITTRTMDVVCINRYYGWYNLSGDLENAAYAFQQELDFWAGIDKPLVLSEYGADTVAGLHGTAPEMFTEEFQVEYYKTINACLDSRPFVVGEWPWNFADFSTQQGPMRVGSCNRKGLFTRERTPKLAAHYFKDRWAKKQPNDR
;
A
#
# COMPACT_ATOMS: atom_id res chain seq x y z
N MET A 1 10.18 -7.13 12.69
CA MET A 1 10.65 -5.74 12.94
C MET A 1 11.67 -5.36 11.88
N TYR A 2 11.73 -4.06 11.49
CA TYR A 2 12.72 -3.57 10.51
C TYR A 2 14.15 -3.69 11.07
N PRO A 3 15.15 -4.17 10.29
CA PRO A 3 16.50 -4.36 10.79
C PRO A 3 17.17 -3.05 11.21
N GLN A 4 17.85 -3.06 12.34
CA GLN A 4 18.59 -1.90 12.87
C GLN A 4 20.04 -2.25 13.17
N THR A 5 20.94 -1.27 12.99
CA THR A 5 22.33 -1.36 13.43
C THR A 5 22.47 -0.66 14.78
N ASN A 6 23.05 -1.38 15.75
CA ASN A 6 23.39 -0.86 17.09
C ASN A 6 24.59 -1.64 17.66
N ALA A 7 24.83 -1.56 18.96
CA ALA A 7 25.95 -2.27 19.60
C ALA A 7 25.85 -3.81 19.53
N ALA A 8 24.62 -4.35 19.43
CA ALA A 8 24.33 -5.78 19.47
C ALA A 8 23.88 -6.35 18.11
N ARG A 9 23.42 -5.51 17.21
CA ARG A 9 22.88 -5.88 15.89
C ARG A 9 23.67 -5.22 14.78
N SER A 10 23.87 -5.93 13.67
CA SER A 10 24.44 -5.37 12.46
C SER A 10 23.50 -5.60 11.29
N VAL A 11 23.48 -4.67 10.34
CA VAL A 11 22.72 -4.79 9.09
C VAL A 11 23.65 -4.53 7.92
N ARG A 12 23.59 -5.41 6.93
CA ARG A 12 24.26 -5.26 5.65
C ARG A 12 23.21 -5.26 4.55
N ASP A 13 23.14 -4.20 3.79
CA ASP A 13 22.34 -4.12 2.58
C ASP A 13 23.03 -4.94 1.46
N LEU A 14 22.30 -5.88 0.86
CA LEU A 14 22.74 -6.70 -0.27
C LEU A 14 22.24 -6.13 -1.60
N SER A 15 21.61 -4.96 -1.61
CA SER A 15 21.19 -4.25 -2.83
C SER A 15 22.39 -3.96 -3.74
N GLY A 16 22.12 -3.81 -5.02
CA GLY A 16 23.16 -3.53 -6.01
C GLY A 16 22.89 -4.20 -7.36
N VAL A 17 23.94 -4.54 -8.08
CA VAL A 17 23.82 -5.25 -9.35
C VAL A 17 23.98 -6.75 -9.11
N TRP A 18 22.96 -7.51 -9.48
CA TRP A 18 22.92 -8.98 -9.37
C TRP A 18 22.99 -9.62 -10.75
N ASP A 19 23.28 -10.92 -10.81
CA ASP A 19 23.10 -11.74 -12.00
C ASP A 19 21.60 -12.09 -12.17
N PHE A 20 21.10 -12.09 -13.41
CA PHE A 20 19.70 -12.31 -13.75
C PHE A 20 19.54 -13.13 -15.03
N ARG A 21 18.47 -13.94 -15.12
CA ARG A 21 18.02 -14.62 -16.34
C ARG A 21 16.55 -15.03 -16.24
N PHE A 22 15.89 -15.22 -17.39
CA PHE A 22 14.50 -15.70 -17.40
C PHE A 22 14.38 -17.22 -17.40
N ASN A 23 15.32 -17.92 -18.05
CA ASN A 23 15.30 -19.38 -18.09
C ASN A 23 16.57 -19.96 -17.45
N ALA A 24 16.45 -21.18 -16.90
CA ALA A 24 17.58 -21.84 -16.24
C ALA A 24 18.82 -22.03 -17.12
N ASN A 25 18.64 -22.07 -18.44
CA ASN A 25 19.72 -22.27 -19.42
C ASN A 25 20.20 -20.98 -20.09
N ASP A 26 19.56 -19.84 -19.84
CA ASP A 26 19.96 -18.56 -20.41
C ASP A 26 21.28 -18.08 -19.79
N PRO A 27 22.09 -17.30 -20.51
CA PRO A 27 23.24 -16.66 -19.92
C PRO A 27 22.83 -15.65 -18.85
N TRP A 28 23.63 -15.53 -17.80
CA TRP A 28 23.43 -14.51 -16.79
C TRP A 28 23.72 -13.12 -17.36
N GLN A 29 22.89 -12.14 -17.02
CA GLN A 29 23.04 -10.73 -17.37
C GLN A 29 22.87 -9.85 -16.11
N PRO A 30 23.39 -8.63 -16.08
CA PRO A 30 23.27 -7.75 -14.92
C PRO A 30 21.84 -7.22 -14.77
N ILE A 31 21.38 -7.11 -13.52
CA ILE A 31 20.10 -6.50 -13.13
C ILE A 31 20.27 -5.71 -11.83
N ALA A 32 19.57 -4.57 -11.70
CA ALA A 32 19.58 -3.80 -10.46
C ALA A 32 18.55 -4.34 -9.45
N VAL A 33 18.94 -4.40 -8.19
CA VAL A 33 18.12 -4.74 -7.02
C VAL A 33 18.31 -3.64 -5.96
N PRO A 34 17.25 -3.04 -5.38
CA PRO A 34 15.85 -3.28 -5.66
C PRO A 34 15.38 -2.55 -6.92
N ALA A 35 14.63 -3.25 -7.74
CA ALA A 35 13.85 -2.69 -8.85
C ALA A 35 12.96 -3.79 -9.46
N SER A 36 11.87 -3.42 -10.15
CA SER A 36 11.21 -4.35 -11.07
C SER A 36 12.14 -4.61 -12.27
N TYR A 37 12.23 -5.87 -12.72
CA TYR A 37 13.02 -6.14 -13.92
C TYR A 37 12.40 -5.56 -15.19
N ASN A 38 11.10 -5.34 -15.20
CA ASN A 38 10.29 -5.02 -16.37
C ASN A 38 10.71 -3.74 -17.13
N ASP A 39 11.29 -2.75 -16.43
CA ASP A 39 11.69 -1.47 -17.02
C ASP A 39 13.23 -1.32 -17.13
N GLN A 40 14.00 -2.39 -16.88
CA GLN A 40 15.45 -2.34 -16.90
C GLN A 40 16.09 -2.71 -18.25
N SER A 41 15.27 -3.02 -19.25
CA SER A 41 15.76 -3.36 -20.60
C SER A 41 14.80 -2.83 -21.67
N PRO A 42 15.31 -2.41 -22.84
CA PRO A 42 14.49 -2.13 -24.01
C PRO A 42 13.93 -3.38 -24.67
N ASP A 43 14.42 -4.59 -24.29
CA ASP A 43 13.90 -5.84 -24.84
C ASP A 43 12.44 -6.05 -24.39
N PRO A 44 11.51 -6.22 -25.35
CA PRO A 44 10.11 -6.47 -25.04
C PRO A 44 9.84 -7.69 -24.15
N GLU A 45 10.75 -8.65 -24.10
CA GLU A 45 10.64 -9.82 -23.23
C GLU A 45 10.56 -9.42 -21.76
N PHE A 46 11.31 -8.41 -21.31
CA PHE A 46 11.29 -7.92 -19.93
C PHE A 46 9.88 -7.45 -19.53
N ARG A 47 9.15 -6.79 -20.42
CA ARG A 47 7.79 -6.34 -20.16
C ARG A 47 6.72 -7.43 -20.32
N ARG A 48 6.98 -8.47 -21.13
CA ARG A 48 6.01 -9.50 -21.50
C ARG A 48 6.24 -10.82 -20.79
N HIS A 49 7.32 -10.92 -20.00
CA HIS A 49 7.67 -12.16 -19.35
C HIS A 49 6.51 -12.73 -18.52
N TYR A 50 6.30 -14.05 -18.66
CA TYR A 50 5.32 -14.82 -17.91
C TYR A 50 5.97 -16.08 -17.39
N GLY A 51 6.11 -16.20 -16.07
CA GLY A 51 6.72 -17.35 -15.41
C GLY A 51 7.86 -16.98 -14.47
N MET A 52 8.83 -17.87 -14.41
CA MET A 52 9.97 -17.76 -13.48
C MET A 52 11.03 -16.81 -14.01
N ALA A 53 11.63 -16.05 -13.10
CA ALA A 53 12.87 -15.30 -13.30
C ALA A 53 13.86 -15.67 -12.20
N TYR A 54 15.14 -15.66 -12.49
CA TYR A 54 16.19 -16.14 -11.62
C TYR A 54 17.18 -15.02 -11.33
N TYR A 55 17.45 -14.79 -10.05
CA TYR A 55 18.44 -13.83 -9.56
C TYR A 55 19.54 -14.57 -8.83
N ARG A 56 20.76 -14.02 -8.87
CA ARG A 56 21.90 -14.57 -8.14
C ARG A 56 22.85 -13.47 -7.68
N THR A 57 23.34 -13.59 -6.44
CA THR A 57 24.43 -12.79 -5.91
C THR A 57 25.31 -13.61 -4.98
N ARG A 58 26.42 -13.03 -4.54
CA ARG A 58 27.33 -13.64 -3.56
C ARG A 58 27.63 -12.67 -2.43
N PHE A 59 27.74 -13.20 -1.23
CA PHE A 59 28.15 -12.40 -0.08
C PHE A 59 28.98 -13.26 0.88
N THR A 60 29.78 -12.57 1.73
CA THR A 60 30.47 -13.22 2.85
C THR A 60 29.60 -13.13 4.08
N VAL A 61 29.41 -14.26 4.74
CA VAL A 61 28.60 -14.40 5.96
C VAL A 61 29.26 -13.62 7.11
N PRO A 62 28.54 -12.68 7.78
CA PRO A 62 29.10 -11.90 8.89
C PRO A 62 29.22 -12.72 10.17
N GLU A 63 30.01 -12.21 11.10
CA GLU A 63 30.00 -12.64 12.50
C GLU A 63 28.64 -12.31 13.12
N GLY A 64 28.19 -13.12 14.08
CA GLY A 64 26.94 -12.92 14.80
C GLY A 64 26.35 -14.24 15.31
N ALA A 65 25.68 -14.22 16.43
CA ALA A 65 25.11 -15.43 17.02
C ALA A 65 23.88 -15.93 16.21
N ARG A 66 23.04 -15.01 15.71
CA ARG A 66 21.96 -15.29 14.79
C ARG A 66 22.15 -14.46 13.52
N ARG A 67 21.94 -15.06 12.36
CA ARG A 67 22.13 -14.45 11.04
C ARG A 67 20.90 -14.69 10.18
N VAL A 68 20.30 -13.60 9.68
CA VAL A 68 19.00 -13.65 8.98
C VAL A 68 19.09 -12.90 7.66
N LEU A 69 18.65 -13.55 6.60
CA LEU A 69 18.33 -12.90 5.34
C LEU A 69 16.89 -12.40 5.41
N ARG A 70 16.68 -11.11 5.11
CA ARG A 70 15.35 -10.50 5.00
C ARG A 70 15.17 -9.91 3.61
N PHE A 71 14.06 -10.23 2.99
CA PHE A 71 13.58 -9.67 1.74
C PHE A 71 12.39 -8.77 2.06
N ASP A 72 12.50 -7.47 1.80
CA ASP A 72 11.43 -6.53 2.14
C ASP A 72 10.25 -6.62 1.17
N ALA A 73 10.47 -7.04 -0.09
CA ALA A 73 9.42 -7.52 -0.99
C ALA A 73 10.01 -8.23 -2.22
N VAL A 74 9.40 -9.35 -2.61
CA VAL A 74 9.66 -10.07 -3.86
C VAL A 74 8.33 -10.40 -4.54
N THR A 75 8.08 -9.87 -5.72
CA THR A 75 6.78 -9.91 -6.39
C THR A 75 6.75 -10.95 -7.51
N HIS A 76 5.85 -11.99 -7.52
CA HIS A 76 4.78 -12.23 -6.53
C HIS A 76 5.09 -13.38 -5.59
N ASN A 77 5.68 -14.47 -6.08
CA ASN A 77 6.06 -15.62 -5.25
C ASN A 77 7.57 -15.82 -5.38
N ALA A 78 8.20 -16.27 -4.31
CA ALA A 78 9.63 -16.46 -4.26
C ALA A 78 10.01 -17.84 -3.70
N ALA A 79 11.10 -18.42 -4.25
CA ALA A 79 11.86 -19.47 -3.60
C ALA A 79 13.31 -19.01 -3.46
N VAL A 80 13.88 -19.15 -2.27
CA VAL A 80 15.24 -18.67 -1.94
C VAL A 80 16.14 -19.86 -1.69
N ARG A 81 17.32 -19.87 -2.33
CA ARG A 81 18.33 -20.92 -2.18
C ARG A 81 19.66 -20.32 -1.72
N LEU A 82 20.29 -21.02 -0.81
CA LEU A 82 21.66 -20.73 -0.37
C LEU A 82 22.58 -21.90 -0.76
N ASN A 83 23.60 -21.63 -1.57
CA ASN A 83 24.48 -22.68 -2.12
C ASN A 83 23.72 -23.85 -2.82
N GLY A 84 22.56 -23.51 -3.45
CA GLY A 84 21.70 -24.49 -4.15
C GLY A 84 20.65 -25.18 -3.27
N GLU A 85 20.71 -25.06 -1.95
CA GLU A 85 19.72 -25.60 -1.02
C GLU A 85 18.60 -24.60 -0.76
N GLU A 86 17.34 -25.05 -0.84
CA GLU A 86 16.17 -24.19 -0.57
C GLU A 86 16.05 -23.89 0.91
N ILE A 87 15.99 -22.61 1.25
CA ILE A 87 15.97 -22.11 2.65
C ILE A 87 14.68 -21.40 3.01
N ALA A 88 13.93 -20.89 2.03
CA ALA A 88 12.64 -20.26 2.24
C ALA A 88 11.82 -20.23 0.96
N THR A 89 10.50 -20.22 1.13
CA THR A 89 9.52 -19.88 0.10
C THR A 89 8.59 -18.80 0.63
N HIS A 90 8.11 -17.93 -0.26
CA HIS A 90 7.18 -16.86 0.11
C HIS A 90 6.09 -16.69 -0.94
N ARG A 91 4.88 -16.37 -0.49
CA ARG A 91 3.74 -16.04 -1.31
C ARG A 91 3.26 -14.63 -1.02
N GLY A 92 3.21 -13.79 -2.06
CA GLY A 92 2.81 -12.39 -1.98
C GLY A 92 3.97 -11.43 -2.20
N GLY A 93 3.66 -10.29 -2.84
CA GLY A 93 4.68 -9.40 -3.40
C GLY A 93 4.94 -8.11 -2.63
N PHE A 94 4.35 -7.90 -1.43
CA PHE A 94 4.30 -6.58 -0.81
C PHE A 94 4.67 -6.54 0.68
N LEU A 95 4.90 -7.69 1.28
CA LEU A 95 5.26 -7.82 2.70
C LEU A 95 6.60 -8.55 2.83
N PRO A 96 7.37 -8.27 3.88
CA PRO A 96 8.67 -8.88 4.09
C PRO A 96 8.56 -10.36 4.51
N PHE A 97 9.62 -11.11 4.20
CA PHE A 97 9.84 -12.44 4.72
C PHE A 97 11.31 -12.68 5.04
N GLU A 98 11.59 -13.65 5.88
CA GLU A 98 12.93 -13.91 6.42
C GLU A 98 13.34 -15.37 6.29
N ALA A 99 14.65 -15.60 6.19
CA ALA A 99 15.29 -16.90 6.27
C ALA A 99 16.44 -16.87 7.27
N ASP A 100 16.37 -17.67 8.33
CA ASP A 100 17.45 -17.82 9.29
C ASP A 100 18.54 -18.75 8.70
N ILE A 101 19.75 -18.20 8.49
CA ILE A 101 20.89 -18.91 7.92
C ILE A 101 21.97 -19.27 8.96
N THR A 102 21.64 -19.17 10.25
CA THR A 102 22.58 -19.33 11.36
C THR A 102 23.31 -20.67 11.32
N THR A 103 22.60 -21.74 11.00
CA THR A 103 23.17 -23.10 10.94
C THR A 103 23.57 -23.54 9.53
N LEU A 104 23.21 -22.75 8.50
CA LEU A 104 23.37 -23.11 7.10
C LEU A 104 24.71 -22.66 6.52
N ALA A 105 25.33 -21.62 7.10
CA ALA A 105 26.59 -21.09 6.63
C ALA A 105 27.41 -20.53 7.80
N GLN A 106 28.74 -20.68 7.73
CA GLN A 106 29.64 -20.24 8.79
C GLN A 106 30.13 -18.80 8.56
N PRO A 107 30.42 -18.03 9.64
CA PRO A 107 31.06 -16.73 9.53
C PRO A 107 32.35 -16.80 8.69
N GLY A 108 32.54 -15.81 7.80
CA GLY A 108 33.68 -15.74 6.88
C GLY A 108 33.49 -16.56 5.59
N GLU A 109 32.51 -17.46 5.52
CA GLU A 109 32.21 -18.20 4.31
C GLU A 109 31.64 -17.29 3.22
N THR A 110 32.03 -17.49 1.96
CA THR A 110 31.39 -16.84 0.81
C THR A 110 30.35 -17.78 0.23
N VAL A 111 29.09 -17.36 0.29
CA VAL A 111 27.93 -18.14 -0.16
C VAL A 111 27.30 -17.54 -1.42
N THR A 112 26.64 -18.39 -2.19
CA THR A 112 25.83 -17.99 -3.33
C THR A 112 24.35 -17.97 -2.91
N LEU A 113 23.72 -16.82 -3.08
CA LEU A 113 22.29 -16.61 -2.87
C LEU A 113 21.58 -16.59 -4.22
N GLU A 114 20.59 -17.44 -4.39
CA GLU A 114 19.74 -17.50 -5.58
C GLU A 114 18.29 -17.26 -5.17
N VAL A 115 17.55 -16.49 -5.98
CA VAL A 115 16.15 -16.19 -5.77
C VAL A 115 15.38 -16.48 -7.05
N GLU A 116 14.46 -17.40 -6.99
CA GLU A 116 13.50 -17.69 -8.05
C GLU A 116 12.26 -16.84 -7.81
N VAL A 117 11.80 -16.10 -8.82
CA VAL A 117 10.67 -15.18 -8.75
C VAL A 117 9.63 -15.59 -9.76
N ASP A 118 8.42 -15.90 -9.31
CA ASP A 118 7.28 -16.20 -10.17
C ASP A 118 6.35 -14.99 -10.27
N ASN A 119 6.19 -14.46 -11.48
CA ASN A 119 5.36 -13.28 -11.75
C ASN A 119 3.91 -13.60 -12.12
N ARG A 120 3.52 -14.87 -12.13
CA ARG A 120 2.18 -15.29 -12.54
C ARG A 120 1.14 -14.89 -11.50
N ILE A 121 0.02 -14.37 -12.01
CA ILE A 121 -1.16 -14.00 -11.24
C ILE A 121 -2.37 -14.81 -11.70
N GLY A 122 -3.33 -15.02 -10.81
CA GLY A 122 -4.55 -15.78 -11.06
C GLY A 122 -5.55 -15.64 -9.92
N HIS A 123 -6.56 -16.49 -9.88
CA HIS A 123 -7.61 -16.47 -8.84
C HIS A 123 -7.09 -16.76 -7.42
N SER A 124 -5.87 -17.25 -7.31
CA SER A 124 -5.22 -17.55 -6.02
C SER A 124 -4.22 -16.48 -5.57
N THR A 125 -4.00 -15.42 -6.32
CA THR A 125 -3.03 -14.35 -5.97
C THR A 125 -3.71 -13.09 -5.45
N LEU A 126 -2.96 -12.24 -4.75
CA LEU A 126 -3.32 -10.87 -4.39
C LEU A 126 -2.20 -9.93 -4.88
N PRO A 127 -2.47 -9.03 -5.84
CA PRO A 127 -3.74 -8.79 -6.57
C PRO A 127 -4.19 -9.98 -7.42
N VAL A 128 -5.48 -9.97 -7.75
CA VAL A 128 -6.10 -11.06 -8.50
C VAL A 128 -5.81 -10.93 -10.00
N GLY A 129 -5.48 -12.06 -10.64
CA GLY A 129 -5.46 -12.18 -12.09
C GLY A 129 -6.68 -12.95 -12.61
N ASN A 130 -7.05 -12.74 -13.86
CA ASN A 130 -8.09 -13.52 -14.54
C ASN A 130 -7.51 -14.84 -15.07
N GLU A 131 -8.27 -15.91 -14.92
CA GLU A 131 -7.95 -17.22 -15.49
C GLU A 131 -8.92 -17.53 -16.62
N GLY A 132 -8.48 -17.30 -17.88
CA GLY A 132 -9.30 -17.57 -19.06
C GLY A 132 -10.31 -16.47 -19.36
N GLY A 133 -9.85 -15.28 -19.62
CA GLY A 133 -10.67 -14.13 -19.96
C GLY A 133 -9.84 -13.03 -20.59
N THR A 134 -10.28 -11.81 -20.44
CA THR A 134 -9.55 -10.60 -20.85
C THR A 134 -8.97 -9.92 -19.62
N ALA A 135 -7.88 -9.18 -19.79
CA ALA A 135 -7.36 -8.30 -18.74
C ALA A 135 -8.34 -7.15 -18.48
N PHE A 136 -8.29 -6.59 -17.29
CA PHE A 136 -9.01 -5.35 -16.96
C PHE A 136 -8.73 -4.28 -18.02
N PHE A 137 -9.75 -3.63 -18.55
CA PHE A 137 -9.67 -2.79 -19.76
C PHE A 137 -9.11 -3.48 -21.02
N GLY A 138 -9.12 -4.80 -21.04
CA GLY A 138 -8.83 -5.55 -22.26
C GLY A 138 -9.99 -5.50 -23.27
N SER A 139 -9.79 -6.11 -24.41
CA SER A 139 -10.60 -6.04 -25.61
C SER A 139 -12.01 -6.66 -25.53
N ASP A 140 -12.70 -6.56 -24.43
CA ASP A 140 -14.04 -7.16 -24.23
C ASP A 140 -15.08 -6.68 -25.24
N ASN A 141 -14.85 -5.52 -25.84
CA ASN A 141 -15.71 -4.98 -26.89
C ASN A 141 -15.38 -5.50 -28.32
N ALA A 142 -14.41 -6.39 -28.44
CA ALA A 142 -13.93 -6.83 -29.77
C ALA A 142 -14.72 -8.00 -30.37
N GLY A 143 -15.74 -8.51 -29.68
CA GLY A 143 -16.57 -9.60 -30.15
C GLY A 143 -15.99 -11.00 -29.91
N ILE A 144 -16.84 -12.03 -30.08
CA ILE A 144 -16.52 -13.44 -29.77
C ILE A 144 -15.23 -13.95 -30.44
N PRO A 145 -14.92 -13.65 -31.73
CA PRO A 145 -13.69 -14.13 -32.35
C PRO A 145 -12.42 -13.59 -31.69
N ALA A 146 -12.42 -12.36 -31.20
CA ALA A 146 -11.26 -11.77 -30.52
C ALA A 146 -11.10 -12.34 -29.12
N VAL A 147 -12.19 -12.63 -28.39
CA VAL A 147 -12.18 -13.33 -27.12
C VAL A 147 -11.57 -14.72 -27.25
N GLU A 148 -11.99 -15.49 -28.26
CA GLU A 148 -11.43 -16.83 -28.51
C GLU A 148 -9.94 -16.78 -28.90
N ALA A 149 -9.55 -15.80 -29.72
CA ALA A 149 -8.13 -15.58 -30.04
C ALA A 149 -7.30 -15.20 -28.78
N GLY A 150 -7.86 -14.40 -27.88
CA GLY A 150 -7.25 -14.04 -26.60
C GLY A 150 -7.04 -15.26 -25.70
N LYS A 151 -8.06 -16.11 -25.55
CA LYS A 151 -7.98 -17.36 -24.80
C LYS A 151 -6.95 -18.32 -25.39
N ALA A 152 -6.96 -18.49 -26.73
CA ALA A 152 -5.98 -19.31 -27.41
C ALA A 152 -4.55 -18.81 -27.19
N ARG A 153 -4.33 -17.50 -27.27
CA ARG A 153 -3.02 -16.89 -27.00
C ARG A 153 -2.57 -17.12 -25.56
N GLN A 154 -3.46 -16.96 -24.59
CA GLN A 154 -3.16 -17.21 -23.17
C GLN A 154 -2.73 -18.66 -22.95
N GLN A 155 -3.48 -19.61 -23.54
CA GLN A 155 -3.20 -21.04 -23.41
C GLN A 155 -1.89 -21.45 -24.12
N MET A 156 -1.57 -20.83 -25.25
CA MET A 156 -0.42 -21.19 -26.07
C MET A 156 0.87 -20.48 -25.69
N GLN A 157 0.81 -19.25 -25.22
CA GLN A 157 2.00 -18.40 -24.97
C GLN A 157 2.22 -18.05 -23.51
N GLY A 158 1.21 -18.25 -22.65
CA GLY A 158 1.21 -17.76 -21.27
C GLY A 158 1.26 -16.23 -21.21
N VAL A 159 0.26 -15.60 -20.61
CA VAL A 159 0.25 -14.15 -20.33
C VAL A 159 -0.44 -13.90 -19.01
N ASN A 160 0.02 -12.93 -18.26
CA ASN A 160 -0.72 -12.42 -17.14
C ASN A 160 -1.91 -11.60 -17.61
N LEU A 161 -3.08 -11.85 -17.03
CA LEU A 161 -4.30 -11.08 -17.26
C LEU A 161 -4.69 -10.39 -15.94
N PRO A 162 -4.12 -9.20 -15.63
CA PRO A 162 -4.45 -8.48 -14.42
C PRO A 162 -5.93 -8.12 -14.34
N ASN A 163 -6.55 -8.29 -13.18
CA ASN A 163 -7.86 -7.73 -12.87
C ASN A 163 -7.74 -6.41 -12.12
N PHE A 164 -6.77 -5.59 -12.51
CA PHE A 164 -6.42 -4.30 -11.93
C PHE A 164 -5.75 -3.39 -12.96
N ASP A 165 -5.80 -2.07 -12.73
CA ASP A 165 -5.35 -1.05 -13.70
C ASP A 165 -3.94 -0.50 -13.39
N PHE A 166 -3.02 -1.32 -12.97
CA PHE A 166 -1.60 -0.96 -12.88
C PHE A 166 -0.74 -2.05 -13.50
N PHE A 167 0.48 -1.71 -13.91
CA PHE A 167 1.33 -2.69 -14.56
C PHE A 167 1.72 -3.80 -13.55
N ASN A 168 1.68 -5.06 -14.00
CA ASN A 168 2.09 -6.20 -13.19
C ASN A 168 3.62 -6.28 -13.08
N TYR A 169 4.18 -5.35 -12.34
CA TYR A 169 5.60 -5.32 -12.05
C TYR A 169 6.03 -6.50 -11.18
N ALA A 170 7.19 -7.07 -11.50
CA ALA A 170 7.73 -8.20 -10.76
C ALA A 170 9.25 -8.10 -10.56
N GLY A 171 9.77 -8.88 -9.63
CA GLY A 171 11.18 -8.92 -9.27
C GLY A 171 11.42 -8.71 -7.78
N ILE A 172 12.66 -8.50 -7.40
CA ILE A 172 13.07 -8.09 -6.05
C ILE A 172 12.90 -6.57 -5.97
N THR A 173 11.73 -6.13 -5.49
CA THR A 173 11.27 -4.74 -5.59
C THR A 173 11.65 -3.86 -4.41
N ARG A 174 12.06 -4.45 -3.30
CA ARG A 174 12.54 -3.73 -2.10
C ARG A 174 13.87 -4.30 -1.64
N PRO A 175 14.60 -3.62 -0.74
CA PRO A 175 15.92 -4.06 -0.29
C PRO A 175 16.00 -5.50 0.20
N VAL A 176 17.16 -6.09 0.08
CA VAL A 176 17.52 -7.39 0.69
C VAL A 176 18.55 -7.13 1.76
N HIS A 177 18.22 -7.47 2.99
CA HIS A 177 19.07 -7.25 4.15
C HIS A 177 19.64 -8.56 4.68
N LEU A 178 20.89 -8.54 5.07
CA LEU A 178 21.51 -9.55 5.91
C LEU A 178 21.77 -8.91 7.27
N TYR A 179 21.07 -9.37 8.31
CA TYR A 179 21.22 -8.81 9.64
C TYR A 179 21.57 -9.86 10.68
N THR A 180 22.16 -9.40 11.78
CA THR A 180 22.52 -10.25 12.92
C THR A 180 21.84 -9.80 14.19
N THR A 181 21.59 -10.75 15.09
CA THR A 181 21.16 -10.48 16.46
C THR A 181 21.98 -11.33 17.45
N PRO A 182 21.97 -11.01 18.77
CA PRO A 182 22.33 -11.98 19.80
C PRO A 182 21.50 -13.26 19.73
N ALA A 183 21.94 -14.32 20.41
CA ALA A 183 21.18 -15.58 20.50
C ALA A 183 19.85 -15.42 21.26
N ALA A 184 19.88 -14.61 22.33
CA ALA A 184 18.68 -14.13 23.02
C ALA A 184 18.33 -12.75 22.48
N TYR A 185 17.15 -12.59 21.86
CA TYR A 185 16.81 -11.37 21.11
C TYR A 185 15.34 -10.96 21.24
N ILE A 186 15.10 -9.69 20.94
CA ILE A 186 13.76 -9.08 20.83
C ILE A 186 13.20 -9.43 19.45
N ALA A 187 12.08 -10.19 19.43
CA ALA A 187 11.46 -10.66 18.20
C ALA A 187 10.35 -9.72 17.70
N ASP A 188 9.61 -9.05 18.61
CA ASP A 188 8.56 -8.11 18.26
C ASP A 188 8.27 -7.14 19.42
N ILE A 189 7.76 -5.95 19.07
CA ILE A 189 7.31 -4.91 20.01
C ILE A 189 5.95 -4.41 19.54
N ALA A 190 4.96 -4.41 20.42
CA ALA A 190 3.67 -3.78 20.20
C ALA A 190 3.44 -2.68 21.25
N LEU A 191 3.07 -1.49 20.76
CA LEU A 191 2.82 -0.30 21.56
C LEU A 191 1.40 0.21 21.32
N ALA A 192 0.65 0.46 22.38
CA ALA A 192 -0.69 1.04 22.31
C ALA A 192 -0.73 2.34 23.15
N PRO A 193 -0.31 3.47 22.55
CA PRO A 193 -0.32 4.77 23.20
C PRO A 193 -1.73 5.39 23.20
N ALA A 194 -2.10 6.04 24.32
CA ALA A 194 -3.33 6.81 24.45
C ALA A 194 -3.02 8.29 24.72
N MET A 195 -3.99 9.17 24.41
CA MET A 195 -3.82 10.63 24.53
C MET A 195 -3.49 11.12 25.94
N ASP A 196 -3.89 10.39 26.96
CA ASP A 196 -3.64 10.75 28.37
C ASP A 196 -2.22 10.43 28.85
N GLY A 197 -1.39 9.87 27.95
CA GLY A 197 -0.03 9.45 28.25
C GLY A 197 0.10 7.99 28.70
N THR A 198 -0.99 7.27 28.79
CA THR A 198 -0.98 5.83 29.03
C THR A 198 -0.36 5.12 27.82
N LEU A 199 0.53 4.17 28.06
CA LEU A 199 1.17 3.35 27.05
C LEU A 199 1.15 1.88 27.50
N ASP A 200 0.28 1.09 26.90
CA ASP A 200 0.35 -0.35 27.03
C ASP A 200 1.41 -0.90 26.07
N TYR A 201 2.25 -1.82 26.57
CA TYR A 201 3.30 -2.43 25.75
C TYR A 201 3.34 -3.94 25.89
N LYS A 202 3.75 -4.60 24.82
CA LYS A 202 4.06 -6.02 24.76
C LYS A 202 5.35 -6.23 23.97
N ILE A 203 6.30 -6.97 24.54
CA ILE A 203 7.59 -7.32 23.94
C ILE A 203 7.62 -8.84 23.82
N ASN A 204 7.81 -9.34 22.60
CA ASN A 204 8.03 -10.76 22.38
C ASN A 204 9.55 -11.00 22.29
N THR A 205 10.06 -11.91 23.10
CA THR A 205 11.49 -12.25 23.16
C THR A 205 11.75 -13.71 22.86
N ILE A 206 12.96 -14.02 22.43
CA ILE A 206 13.43 -15.40 22.22
C ILE A 206 14.70 -15.60 23.03
N GLY A 207 14.76 -16.67 23.82
CA GLY A 207 15.87 -17.01 24.71
C GLY A 207 15.64 -16.54 26.15
N ASP A 208 16.67 -16.62 26.98
CA ASP A 208 16.61 -16.28 28.41
C ASP A 208 17.08 -14.84 28.64
N GLY A 209 16.34 -14.08 29.43
CA GLY A 209 16.67 -12.70 29.77
C GLY A 209 15.56 -11.99 30.53
N LEU A 210 15.81 -10.76 30.90
CA LEU A 210 14.80 -9.84 31.45
C LEU A 210 14.63 -8.68 30.47
N ALA A 211 13.40 -8.47 30.02
CA ALA A 211 13.05 -7.33 29.19
C ALA A 211 12.91 -6.06 30.05
N SER A 212 13.33 -4.94 29.49
CA SER A 212 13.05 -3.60 30.01
C SER A 212 12.76 -2.64 28.88
N ILE A 213 12.01 -1.59 29.17
CA ILE A 213 11.64 -0.55 28.23
C ILE A 213 11.86 0.83 28.86
N GLU A 214 12.48 1.73 28.12
CA GLU A 214 12.66 3.14 28.47
C GLU A 214 11.99 3.98 27.39
N ILE A 215 11.13 4.92 27.76
CA ILE A 215 10.50 5.85 26.84
C ILE A 215 11.31 7.14 26.80
N LEU A 216 11.85 7.46 25.64
CA LEU A 216 12.68 8.62 25.40
C LEU A 216 11.88 9.69 24.66
N ASN A 217 12.01 10.95 25.08
CA ASN A 217 11.52 12.10 24.33
C ASN A 217 12.49 12.43 23.17
N ASP A 218 12.21 13.48 22.38
CA ASP A 218 13.02 13.91 21.22
C ASP A 218 14.42 14.41 21.62
N GLU A 219 14.62 14.83 22.87
CA GLU A 219 15.94 15.18 23.42
C GLU A 219 16.72 13.94 23.91
N GLY A 220 16.14 12.74 23.84
CA GLY A 220 16.71 11.49 24.33
C GLY A 220 16.64 11.30 25.84
N LYS A 221 15.85 12.10 26.55
CA LYS A 221 15.62 11.97 28.00
C LYS A 221 14.59 10.90 28.30
N VAL A 222 14.86 10.04 29.27
CA VAL A 222 13.88 9.07 29.77
C VAL A 222 12.74 9.80 30.49
N VAL A 223 11.50 9.55 30.03
CA VAL A 223 10.27 10.13 30.57
C VAL A 223 9.36 9.09 31.23
N ALA A 224 9.56 7.81 30.93
CA ALA A 224 8.94 6.68 31.64
C ALA A 224 9.81 5.44 31.43
N ASP A 225 9.75 4.48 32.36
CA ASP A 225 10.44 3.20 32.23
C ASP A 225 9.65 2.05 32.85
N GLY A 226 9.97 0.82 32.42
CA GLY A 226 9.34 -0.39 32.92
C GLY A 226 10.19 -1.64 32.74
N LYS A 227 9.77 -2.72 33.39
CA LYS A 227 10.43 -4.03 33.35
C LYS A 227 9.41 -5.11 33.05
N GLY A 228 9.85 -6.14 32.33
CA GLY A 228 9.03 -7.27 31.91
C GLY A 228 8.62 -7.16 30.45
N GLU A 229 8.04 -8.24 29.96
CA GLU A 229 7.62 -8.38 28.54
C GLU A 229 6.27 -7.70 28.23
N SER A 230 5.56 -7.25 29.25
CA SER A 230 4.32 -6.48 29.10
C SER A 230 4.04 -5.63 30.32
N GLY A 231 3.29 -4.57 30.13
CA GLY A 231 2.87 -3.67 31.21
C GLY A 231 2.25 -2.40 30.67
N THR A 232 1.92 -1.51 31.60
CA THR A 232 1.40 -0.18 31.31
C THR A 232 2.35 0.86 31.90
N LEU A 233 2.74 1.83 31.09
CA LEU A 233 3.53 3.01 31.50
C LEU A 233 2.66 4.25 31.44
N HIS A 234 3.14 5.33 32.06
CA HIS A 234 2.49 6.63 31.96
C HIS A 234 3.53 7.74 31.76
N VAL A 235 3.33 8.51 30.68
CA VAL A 235 4.10 9.74 30.41
C VAL A 235 3.23 10.92 30.80
N GLU A 236 3.65 11.70 31.75
CA GLU A 236 2.91 12.86 32.23
C GLU A 236 2.89 13.97 31.19
N ALA A 237 1.69 14.48 30.84
CA ALA A 237 1.47 15.55 29.86
C ALA A 237 2.18 15.29 28.50
N PRO A 238 1.84 14.19 27.78
CA PRO A 238 2.56 13.81 26.57
C PRO A 238 2.37 14.83 25.45
N HIS A 239 3.42 15.06 24.68
CA HIS A 239 3.30 15.73 23.40
C HIS A 239 2.63 14.78 22.42
N LEU A 240 1.49 15.20 21.86
CA LEU A 240 0.74 14.37 20.91
C LEU A 240 1.38 14.39 19.52
N TRP A 241 1.31 13.27 18.83
CA TRP A 241 1.55 13.22 17.41
C TRP A 241 0.39 13.91 16.68
N GLN A 242 0.69 15.05 16.06
CA GLN A 242 -0.29 15.86 15.34
C GLN A 242 -0.14 15.68 13.84
N PRO A 243 -1.20 15.27 13.11
CA PRO A 243 -1.14 15.27 11.66
C PRO A 243 -1.05 16.71 11.12
N ARG A 244 -0.52 16.84 9.91
CA ARG A 244 -0.49 18.13 9.20
C ARG A 244 -1.89 18.78 9.13
N PRO A 245 -1.98 20.12 9.32
CA PRO A 245 -0.86 21.10 9.43
C PRO A 245 -0.23 21.18 10.84
N GLY A 246 -0.59 20.31 11.79
CA GLY A 246 0.04 20.29 13.11
C GLY A 246 1.49 19.79 13.05
N THR A 247 2.10 19.69 14.23
CA THR A 247 3.50 19.25 14.40
C THR A 247 3.52 17.82 14.90
N PRO A 248 3.99 16.85 14.13
CA PRO A 248 4.14 15.47 14.58
C PRO A 248 5.22 15.39 15.65
N TYR A 249 4.94 14.72 16.75
CA TYR A 249 5.91 14.46 17.81
C TYR A 249 6.10 12.96 17.99
N LEU A 250 7.35 12.50 17.98
CA LEU A 250 7.70 11.09 18.10
C LEU A 250 8.50 10.84 19.36
N TYR A 251 8.10 9.82 20.11
CA TYR A 251 8.86 9.21 21.17
C TYR A 251 9.62 8.00 20.65
N THR A 252 10.63 7.56 21.41
CA THR A 252 11.35 6.32 21.15
C THR A 252 11.21 5.39 22.34
N ALA A 253 10.64 4.21 22.11
CA ALA A 253 10.74 3.10 23.04
C ALA A 253 12.07 2.38 22.84
N LEU A 254 13.00 2.53 23.78
CA LEU A 254 14.25 1.78 23.85
C LEU A 254 14.01 0.50 24.64
N VAL A 255 13.91 -0.60 23.95
CA VAL A 255 13.73 -1.93 24.55
C VAL A 255 15.07 -2.63 24.65
N LYS A 256 15.35 -3.23 25.82
CA LYS A 256 16.56 -4.01 26.08
C LYS A 256 16.18 -5.41 26.56
N PHE A 257 16.92 -6.42 26.07
CA PHE A 257 16.75 -7.82 26.49
C PHE A 257 18.11 -8.54 26.48
N GLY A 258 18.65 -8.81 27.66
CA GLY A 258 20.01 -9.35 27.75
C GLY A 258 21.04 -8.43 27.13
N GLN A 259 21.69 -8.86 26.06
CA GLN A 259 22.63 -8.06 25.27
C GLN A 259 21.96 -7.34 24.09
N ASP A 260 20.70 -7.65 23.80
CA ASP A 260 19.98 -7.07 22.66
C ASP A 260 19.33 -5.74 23.03
N GLU A 261 19.25 -4.85 22.06
CA GLU A 261 18.47 -3.62 22.15
C GLU A 261 17.77 -3.31 20.82
N TYR A 262 16.63 -2.64 20.94
CA TYR A 262 15.87 -2.16 19.78
C TYR A 262 15.18 -0.82 20.09
N ARG A 263 15.13 0.08 19.09
CA ARG A 263 14.51 1.40 19.19
C ARG A 263 13.29 1.45 18.30
N GLN A 264 12.10 1.54 18.90
CA GLN A 264 10.83 1.69 18.20
C GLN A 264 10.31 3.11 18.36
N GLN A 265 10.15 3.84 17.24
CA GLN A 265 9.46 5.13 17.25
C GLN A 265 7.95 4.92 17.35
N PHE A 266 7.27 5.83 18.05
CA PHE A 266 5.82 5.87 18.18
C PHE A 266 5.34 7.27 18.55
N GLY A 267 4.02 7.52 18.50
CA GLY A 267 3.44 8.80 18.91
C GLY A 267 2.16 8.61 19.70
N PHE A 268 1.95 9.42 20.73
CA PHE A 268 0.69 9.46 21.46
C PHE A 268 -0.38 10.15 20.62
N ARG A 269 -1.47 9.45 20.34
CA ARG A 269 -2.64 9.97 19.61
C ARG A 269 -3.87 9.12 19.87
N SER A 270 -5.04 9.62 19.49
CA SER A 270 -6.26 8.83 19.29
C SER A 270 -6.75 8.92 17.87
N VAL A 271 -7.45 7.88 17.42
CA VAL A 271 -8.21 7.85 16.16
C VAL A 271 -9.59 7.28 16.47
N GLU A 272 -10.64 7.97 16.05
CA GLU A 272 -12.02 7.60 16.38
C GLU A 272 -12.96 7.96 15.24
N VAL A 273 -13.99 7.13 15.01
CA VAL A 273 -15.16 7.46 14.19
C VAL A 273 -16.34 7.69 15.12
N ARG A 274 -17.00 8.85 14.99
CA ARG A 274 -18.18 9.21 15.77
C ARG A 274 -19.26 9.80 14.88
N GLY A 275 -20.32 9.03 14.63
CA GLY A 275 -21.34 9.41 13.64
C GLY A 275 -20.68 9.69 12.28
N HIS A 276 -20.95 10.87 11.74
CA HIS A 276 -20.40 11.31 10.46
C HIS A 276 -18.98 11.89 10.53
N GLN A 277 -18.30 11.80 11.67
CA GLN A 277 -16.99 12.42 11.85
C GLN A 277 -15.87 11.39 11.95
N PHE A 278 -14.75 11.70 11.34
CA PHE A 278 -13.46 11.06 11.60
C PHE A 278 -12.65 12.00 12.50
N LEU A 279 -12.18 11.50 13.63
CA LEU A 279 -11.50 12.31 14.64
C LEU A 279 -10.06 11.81 14.83
N ILE A 280 -9.12 12.75 14.89
CA ILE A 280 -7.74 12.49 15.37
C ILE A 280 -7.49 13.42 16.55
N ASN A 281 -7.06 12.85 17.69
CA ASN A 281 -6.88 13.58 18.93
C ASN A 281 -8.15 14.31 19.41
N GLY A 282 -9.32 13.72 19.14
CA GLY A 282 -10.62 14.30 19.48
C GLY A 282 -11.10 15.42 18.56
N GLU A 283 -10.29 15.85 17.60
CA GLU A 283 -10.61 16.93 16.67
C GLU A 283 -11.05 16.37 15.30
N PRO A 284 -12.05 16.98 14.64
CA PRO A 284 -12.47 16.59 13.30
C PRO A 284 -11.30 16.66 12.30
N PHE A 285 -11.13 15.58 11.53
CA PHE A 285 -10.10 15.50 10.52
C PHE A 285 -10.72 15.35 9.12
N TYR A 286 -10.23 16.15 8.17
CA TYR A 286 -10.62 16.06 6.77
C TYR A 286 -9.42 15.59 5.94
N PHE A 287 -9.56 14.44 5.28
CA PHE A 287 -8.52 13.84 4.46
C PHE A 287 -8.32 14.60 3.15
N LYS A 288 -7.15 15.15 2.93
CA LYS A 288 -6.72 15.89 1.73
C LYS A 288 -5.46 15.28 1.17
N GLY A 289 -5.56 14.52 0.10
CA GLY A 289 -4.37 13.94 -0.51
C GLY A 289 -4.72 13.00 -1.66
N PRO A 290 -3.89 12.91 -2.69
CA PRO A 290 -4.11 11.98 -3.78
C PRO A 290 -3.78 10.55 -3.36
N CYS A 291 -4.40 9.58 -4.03
CA CYS A 291 -3.91 8.21 -4.04
C CYS A 291 -2.58 8.14 -4.79
N LYS A 292 -1.76 7.13 -4.50
CA LYS A 292 -0.46 6.97 -5.14
C LYS A 292 -0.19 5.50 -5.47
N HIS A 293 0.52 5.25 -6.57
CA HIS A 293 1.22 3.99 -6.82
C HIS A 293 2.72 4.11 -6.53
N GLU A 294 3.36 3.03 -6.08
CA GLU A 294 4.81 2.89 -6.17
C GLU A 294 5.15 2.65 -7.66
N ASP A 295 5.36 3.73 -8.40
CA ASP A 295 5.72 3.69 -9.82
C ASP A 295 6.70 4.83 -10.13
N SER A 296 7.81 4.48 -10.77
CA SER A 296 8.80 5.43 -11.26
C SER A 296 9.45 4.92 -12.54
N ALA A 297 9.97 5.84 -13.35
CA ALA A 297 10.79 5.48 -14.50
C ALA A 297 12.02 4.67 -14.05
N PHE A 298 12.44 3.69 -14.82
CA PHE A 298 13.57 2.78 -14.61
C PHE A 298 13.46 1.75 -13.49
N ARG A 299 12.79 2.07 -12.38
CA ARG A 299 12.64 1.12 -11.26
C ARG A 299 11.28 0.40 -11.25
N GLY A 300 10.30 0.89 -12.04
CA GLY A 300 8.94 0.39 -11.96
C GLY A 300 8.41 0.54 -10.53
N ARG A 301 8.07 -0.56 -9.86
CA ARG A 301 7.65 -0.56 -8.44
C ARG A 301 8.83 -0.57 -7.46
N GLY A 302 10.06 -0.67 -7.93
CA GLY A 302 11.22 -0.76 -7.04
C GLY A 302 11.37 0.45 -6.12
N TYR A 303 11.64 0.19 -4.84
CA TYR A 303 11.89 1.25 -3.85
C TYR A 303 13.05 2.15 -4.26
N ASP A 304 12.83 3.45 -4.12
CA ASP A 304 13.84 4.49 -4.33
C ASP A 304 13.64 5.62 -3.32
N ALA A 305 14.62 5.83 -2.45
CA ALA A 305 14.56 6.83 -1.41
C ALA A 305 14.46 8.27 -1.98
N CYS A 306 15.13 8.56 -3.10
CA CYS A 306 15.06 9.88 -3.73
C CYS A 306 13.66 10.17 -4.28
N VAL A 307 13.05 9.19 -4.95
CA VAL A 307 11.66 9.30 -5.43
C VAL A 307 10.70 9.47 -4.26
N THR A 308 10.85 8.66 -3.21
CA THR A 308 9.98 8.72 -2.02
C THR A 308 10.04 10.09 -1.34
N VAL A 309 11.23 10.62 -1.09
CA VAL A 309 11.41 11.95 -0.48
C VAL A 309 10.84 13.05 -1.39
N THR A 310 11.05 12.95 -2.70
CA THR A 310 10.51 13.91 -3.68
C THR A 310 8.99 13.89 -3.67
N ASP A 311 8.38 12.70 -3.72
CA ASP A 311 6.93 12.54 -3.69
C ASP A 311 6.32 13.14 -2.42
N LEU A 312 6.86 12.82 -1.24
CA LEU A 312 6.34 13.38 0.02
C LEU A 312 6.54 14.90 0.14
N LYS A 313 7.59 15.47 -0.45
CA LYS A 313 7.73 16.94 -0.57
C LYS A 313 6.68 17.54 -1.50
N LEU A 314 6.30 16.85 -2.58
CA LEU A 314 5.21 17.28 -3.46
C LEU A 314 3.85 17.17 -2.76
N TYR A 315 3.62 16.15 -1.89
CA TYR A 315 2.45 16.12 -0.99
C TYR A 315 2.41 17.35 -0.09
N GLN A 316 3.54 17.71 0.51
CA GLN A 316 3.63 18.95 1.30
C GLN A 316 3.37 20.20 0.47
N TRP A 317 3.89 20.27 -0.76
CA TRP A 317 3.66 21.38 -1.69
C TRP A 317 2.18 21.50 -2.10
N LEU A 318 1.46 20.39 -2.23
CA LEU A 318 0.01 20.34 -2.46
C LEU A 318 -0.82 20.78 -1.24
N ASN A 319 -0.23 20.96 -0.05
CA ASN A 319 -0.93 21.06 1.25
C ASN A 319 -1.73 19.80 1.60
N ALA A 320 -1.32 18.65 1.08
CA ALA A 320 -1.90 17.35 1.43
C ALA A 320 -1.51 16.94 2.86
N ASN A 321 -2.42 16.22 3.52
CA ASN A 321 -2.24 15.70 4.87
C ASN A 321 -2.40 14.18 4.96
N CYS A 322 -2.79 13.52 3.87
CA CYS A 322 -2.97 12.07 3.84
C CYS A 322 -2.40 11.43 2.57
N LEU A 323 -2.08 10.15 2.69
CA LEU A 323 -1.63 9.27 1.61
C LEU A 323 -2.39 7.95 1.71
N ARG A 324 -3.14 7.56 0.66
CA ARG A 324 -3.63 6.20 0.53
C ARG A 324 -2.62 5.35 -0.23
N MET A 325 -2.18 4.27 0.40
CA MET A 325 -1.24 3.30 -0.13
C MET A 325 -1.93 2.37 -1.14
N SER A 326 -2.27 2.92 -2.32
CA SER A 326 -3.00 2.17 -3.35
C SER A 326 -2.07 1.25 -4.13
N HIS A 327 -2.36 -0.02 -4.29
CA HIS A 327 -3.38 -0.83 -3.60
C HIS A 327 -2.67 -1.98 -2.89
N TYR A 328 -1.70 -1.69 -2.06
CA TYR A 328 -0.83 -2.65 -1.36
C TYR A 328 0.00 -1.94 -0.29
N PRO A 329 0.50 -2.65 0.73
CA PRO A 329 1.41 -2.08 1.72
C PRO A 329 2.71 -1.61 1.05
N TYR A 330 3.15 -0.39 1.36
CA TYR A 330 4.38 0.20 0.80
C TYR A 330 5.64 -0.24 1.56
N ALA A 331 6.81 0.26 1.12
CA ALA A 331 8.06 0.07 1.84
C ALA A 331 8.00 0.73 3.23
N GLU A 332 8.58 0.10 4.25
CA GLU A 332 8.49 0.54 5.65
C GLU A 332 9.08 1.96 5.83
N GLU A 333 10.07 2.32 5.04
CA GLU A 333 10.68 3.66 5.03
C GLU A 333 9.69 4.78 4.63
N VAL A 334 8.63 4.45 3.89
CA VAL A 334 7.58 5.42 3.56
C VAL A 334 6.75 5.78 4.79
N TYR A 335 6.43 4.79 5.62
CA TYR A 335 5.70 5.00 6.89
C TYR A 335 6.54 5.81 7.88
N ASP A 336 7.83 5.48 8.04
CA ASP A 336 8.77 6.27 8.87
C ASP A 336 8.82 7.74 8.45
N LEU A 337 8.81 8.01 7.15
CA LEU A 337 8.76 9.38 6.63
C LEU A 337 7.41 10.04 6.88
N CYS A 338 6.30 9.33 6.73
CA CYS A 338 4.96 9.83 7.03
C CYS A 338 4.80 10.15 8.52
N ASP A 339 5.32 9.30 9.41
CA ASP A 339 5.36 9.56 10.86
C ASP A 339 6.05 10.88 11.19
N ARG A 340 7.22 11.11 10.59
CA ARG A 340 8.02 12.34 10.80
C ARG A 340 7.43 13.59 10.16
N LEU A 341 6.64 13.42 9.08
CA LEU A 341 6.05 14.53 8.33
C LEU A 341 4.61 14.85 8.73
N GLY A 342 3.99 14.03 9.57
CA GLY A 342 2.59 14.19 9.97
C GLY A 342 1.60 13.93 8.83
N ILE A 343 1.97 13.08 7.86
CA ILE A 343 1.09 12.66 6.77
C ILE A 343 0.38 11.39 7.22
N VAL A 344 -0.94 11.43 7.37
CA VAL A 344 -1.68 10.22 7.76
C VAL A 344 -1.72 9.21 6.62
N VAL A 345 -1.73 7.95 6.96
CA VAL A 345 -1.70 6.82 6.03
C VAL A 345 -2.97 6.00 6.16
N ILE A 346 -3.53 5.67 5.00
CA ILE A 346 -4.50 4.61 4.84
C ILE A 346 -3.75 3.42 4.26
N ASP A 347 -3.57 2.39 5.08
CA ASP A 347 -2.82 1.19 4.71
C ASP A 347 -3.76 0.14 4.15
N GLU A 348 -3.42 -0.44 2.98
CA GLU A 348 -4.35 -1.25 2.20
C GLU A 348 -3.75 -2.61 1.85
N THR A 349 -4.53 -3.68 2.01
CA THR A 349 -4.13 -5.01 1.55
C THR A 349 -4.13 -5.08 0.01
N PRO A 350 -3.32 -5.96 -0.61
CA PRO A 350 -3.27 -6.08 -2.07
C PRO A 350 -4.48 -6.81 -2.68
N ALA A 351 -5.62 -6.78 -2.02
CA ALA A 351 -6.86 -7.40 -2.46
C ALA A 351 -7.62 -6.48 -3.43
N VAL A 352 -7.18 -6.46 -4.70
CA VAL A 352 -7.74 -5.60 -5.75
C VAL A 352 -8.60 -6.40 -6.69
N GLY A 353 -9.81 -5.89 -7.01
CA GLY A 353 -10.68 -6.39 -8.07
C GLY A 353 -11.21 -7.80 -7.85
N ILE A 354 -11.37 -8.25 -6.60
CA ILE A 354 -11.89 -9.60 -6.33
C ILE A 354 -13.30 -9.74 -6.92
N GLY A 355 -13.39 -10.53 -7.99
CA GLY A 355 -14.63 -10.87 -8.66
C GLY A 355 -15.16 -9.84 -9.64
N ALA A 356 -14.53 -8.71 -9.84
CA ALA A 356 -14.95 -7.74 -10.84
C ALA A 356 -14.98 -8.39 -12.23
N GLY A 357 -16.18 -8.44 -12.84
CA GLY A 357 -16.40 -9.12 -14.13
C GLY A 357 -16.44 -10.65 -14.08
N ALA A 358 -16.46 -11.28 -12.90
CA ALA A 358 -16.53 -12.73 -12.78
C ALA A 358 -17.90 -13.28 -13.23
N ALA A 359 -17.87 -14.39 -13.99
CA ALA A 359 -19.08 -15.09 -14.43
C ALA A 359 -19.71 -15.97 -13.33
N CYS A 360 -19.01 -16.19 -12.23
CA CYS A 360 -19.44 -17.01 -11.10
C CYS A 360 -19.07 -16.32 -9.77
N ASP A 361 -19.67 -16.76 -8.68
CA ASP A 361 -19.40 -16.20 -7.35
C ASP A 361 -17.92 -16.38 -6.96
N PRO A 362 -17.12 -15.29 -6.92
CA PRO A 362 -15.68 -15.35 -6.66
C PRO A 362 -15.40 -15.70 -5.20
N TYR A 363 -16.27 -15.35 -4.30
CA TYR A 363 -16.11 -15.59 -2.86
C TYR A 363 -16.27 -17.05 -2.48
N GLN A 364 -16.96 -17.83 -3.34
CA GLN A 364 -17.11 -19.28 -3.20
C GLN A 364 -16.07 -20.05 -4.02
N THR A 365 -15.57 -19.48 -5.11
CA THR A 365 -14.73 -20.19 -6.08
C THR A 365 -13.25 -19.87 -5.99
N PHE A 366 -12.87 -18.64 -5.58
CA PHE A 366 -11.46 -18.26 -5.46
C PHE A 366 -10.89 -18.71 -4.11
N PRO A 367 -9.73 -19.40 -4.08
CA PRO A 367 -9.12 -19.90 -2.85
C PRO A 367 -8.34 -18.80 -2.11
N LEU A 368 -9.00 -17.66 -1.79
CA LEU A 368 -8.34 -16.46 -1.29
C LEU A 368 -8.52 -16.23 0.21
N LYS A 369 -9.64 -16.64 0.82
CA LYS A 369 -10.02 -16.19 2.17
C LYS A 369 -8.93 -16.39 3.22
N ALA A 370 -8.34 -17.59 3.30
CA ALA A 370 -7.28 -17.88 4.27
C ALA A 370 -5.99 -17.09 3.97
N TYR A 371 -5.65 -16.94 2.69
CA TYR A 371 -4.47 -16.17 2.27
C TYR A 371 -4.66 -14.68 2.55
N HIS A 372 -5.83 -14.11 2.24
CA HIS A 372 -6.14 -12.71 2.53
C HIS A 372 -6.09 -12.43 4.04
N SER A 373 -6.67 -13.31 4.87
CA SER A 373 -6.56 -13.24 6.33
C SER A 373 -5.10 -13.22 6.81
N ALA A 374 -4.24 -14.06 6.22
CA ALA A 374 -2.81 -14.08 6.56
C ALA A 374 -2.09 -12.79 6.13
N VAL A 375 -2.40 -12.25 4.95
CA VAL A 375 -1.85 -10.98 4.46
C VAL A 375 -2.28 -9.81 5.34
N LEU A 376 -3.56 -9.72 5.71
CA LEU A 376 -4.09 -8.70 6.62
C LEU A 376 -3.38 -8.75 7.98
N ARG A 377 -3.21 -9.97 8.52
CA ARG A 377 -2.46 -10.16 9.77
C ARG A 377 -1.03 -9.62 9.66
N ALA A 378 -0.32 -10.02 8.62
CA ALA A 378 1.08 -9.63 8.44
C ALA A 378 1.24 -8.12 8.21
N MET A 379 0.28 -7.46 7.52
CA MET A 379 0.24 -6.01 7.34
C MET A 379 0.08 -5.29 8.68
N ILE A 380 -0.94 -5.66 9.47
CA ILE A 380 -1.18 -5.06 10.79
C ILE A 380 0.01 -5.30 11.73
N ASP A 381 0.54 -6.53 11.78
CA ASP A 381 1.70 -6.87 12.62
C ASP A 381 2.95 -6.06 12.26
N ARG A 382 3.15 -5.76 10.97
CA ARG A 382 4.25 -4.93 10.50
C ARG A 382 4.08 -3.46 10.90
N ASP A 383 2.89 -2.90 10.66
CA ASP A 383 2.67 -1.45 10.65
C ASP A 383 1.95 -0.92 11.92
N LYS A 384 1.68 -1.79 12.89
CA LYS A 384 0.92 -1.49 14.12
C LYS A 384 1.45 -0.31 14.93
N ASN A 385 2.77 -0.07 14.94
CA ASN A 385 3.40 0.96 15.78
C ASN A 385 3.49 2.36 15.11
N HIS A 386 3.17 2.46 13.81
CA HIS A 386 3.22 3.73 13.08
C HIS A 386 2.06 4.65 13.47
N PRO A 387 2.31 5.83 14.07
CA PRO A 387 1.24 6.77 14.39
C PRO A 387 0.57 7.36 13.15
N CYS A 388 1.24 7.39 12.00
CA CYS A 388 0.65 7.87 10.74
C CYS A 388 -0.46 6.95 10.21
N VAL A 389 -0.44 5.65 10.51
CA VAL A 389 -1.50 4.72 10.08
C VAL A 389 -2.74 4.98 10.93
N VAL A 390 -3.80 5.48 10.30
CA VAL A 390 -5.06 5.87 10.98
C VAL A 390 -6.27 5.10 10.51
N LEU A 391 -6.15 4.34 9.40
CA LEU A 391 -7.25 3.60 8.79
C LEU A 391 -6.69 2.36 8.08
N TRP A 392 -7.25 1.19 8.38
CA TRP A 392 -6.96 -0.05 7.67
C TRP A 392 -7.96 -0.25 6.53
N SER A 393 -7.47 -0.49 5.32
CA SER A 393 -8.29 -0.83 4.16
C SER A 393 -8.13 -2.30 3.80
N LEU A 394 -9.24 -3.01 3.79
CA LEU A 394 -9.26 -4.45 3.53
C LEU A 394 -9.04 -4.79 2.05
N GLY A 395 -9.30 -3.84 1.13
CA GLY A 395 -9.10 -4.04 -0.29
C GLY A 395 -9.77 -2.99 -1.15
N ASN A 396 -9.57 -3.12 -2.46
CA ASN A 396 -10.06 -2.18 -3.46
C ASN A 396 -10.93 -2.85 -4.52
N GLU A 397 -12.09 -2.27 -4.77
CA GLU A 397 -13.00 -2.58 -5.88
C GLU A 397 -13.40 -4.06 -6.02
N PRO A 398 -13.73 -4.76 -4.92
CA PRO A 398 -14.29 -6.09 -5.04
C PRO A 398 -15.72 -6.04 -5.57
N ASP A 399 -16.19 -7.14 -6.15
CA ASP A 399 -17.59 -7.27 -6.56
C ASP A 399 -18.50 -7.49 -5.34
N THR A 400 -19.14 -6.43 -4.87
CA THR A 400 -20.11 -6.47 -3.77
C THR A 400 -21.55 -6.36 -4.24
N GLU A 401 -21.76 -6.21 -5.55
CA GLU A 401 -23.06 -5.97 -6.17
C GLU A 401 -23.74 -7.26 -6.67
N HIS A 402 -22.99 -8.10 -7.42
CA HIS A 402 -23.56 -9.30 -8.04
C HIS A 402 -23.80 -10.42 -7.04
N PHE A 403 -22.94 -10.55 -6.03
CA PHE A 403 -23.02 -11.58 -4.99
C PHE A 403 -22.99 -10.96 -3.57
N PRO A 404 -23.94 -10.09 -3.22
CA PRO A 404 -23.84 -9.24 -2.02
C PRO A 404 -23.73 -10.03 -0.71
N GLN A 405 -24.45 -11.16 -0.57
CA GLN A 405 -24.36 -11.96 0.65
C GLN A 405 -23.02 -12.69 0.75
N SER A 406 -22.54 -13.30 -0.34
CA SER A 406 -21.23 -13.97 -0.36
C SER A 406 -20.08 -12.96 -0.12
N ALA A 407 -20.21 -11.76 -0.65
CA ALA A 407 -19.28 -10.66 -0.36
C ALA A 407 -19.29 -10.33 1.14
N TYR A 408 -20.46 -10.11 1.73
CA TYR A 408 -20.58 -9.84 3.16
C TYR A 408 -19.95 -10.96 4.01
N ASP A 409 -20.23 -12.24 3.70
CA ASP A 409 -19.69 -13.41 4.42
C ASP A 409 -18.18 -13.59 4.25
N TYR A 410 -17.61 -12.99 3.21
CA TYR A 410 -16.16 -12.95 2.98
C TYR A 410 -15.48 -11.80 3.74
N TRP A 411 -16.01 -10.56 3.61
CA TRP A 411 -15.37 -9.35 4.12
C TRP A 411 -15.61 -9.10 5.61
N ARG A 412 -16.78 -9.49 6.15
CA ARG A 412 -17.12 -9.26 7.56
C ARG A 412 -16.13 -9.92 8.54
N PRO A 413 -15.71 -11.19 8.35
CA PRO A 413 -14.69 -11.80 9.22
C PRO A 413 -13.31 -11.13 9.13
N LEU A 414 -12.94 -10.53 7.98
CA LEU A 414 -11.70 -9.77 7.85
C LEU A 414 -11.78 -8.43 8.60
N TYR A 415 -12.92 -7.76 8.55
CA TYR A 415 -13.20 -6.57 9.36
C TYR A 415 -13.07 -6.87 10.86
N GLU A 416 -13.70 -7.93 11.33
CA GLU A 416 -13.62 -8.36 12.74
C GLU A 416 -12.19 -8.77 13.14
N GLN A 417 -11.46 -9.42 12.23
CA GLN A 417 -10.05 -9.75 12.45
C GLN A 417 -9.20 -8.49 12.60
N ALA A 418 -9.38 -7.47 11.77
CA ALA A 418 -8.61 -6.24 11.84
C ALA A 418 -8.76 -5.57 13.21
N HIS A 419 -10.01 -5.40 13.70
CA HIS A 419 -10.28 -4.88 15.03
C HIS A 419 -9.72 -5.75 16.17
N ALA A 420 -9.87 -7.07 16.08
CA ALA A 420 -9.38 -7.99 17.11
C ALA A 420 -7.85 -8.01 17.21
N GLN A 421 -7.15 -7.71 16.13
CA GLN A 421 -5.70 -7.77 16.04
C GLN A 421 -5.03 -6.42 16.36
N ASP A 422 -5.65 -5.31 15.98
CA ASP A 422 -5.08 -3.98 16.20
C ASP A 422 -5.31 -3.51 17.64
N SER A 423 -4.25 -3.50 18.45
CA SER A 423 -4.30 -3.06 19.85
C SER A 423 -4.68 -1.59 20.05
N GLN A 424 -4.69 -0.79 18.97
CA GLN A 424 -5.09 0.62 18.99
C GLN A 424 -6.53 0.83 18.50
N ASP A 425 -7.24 -0.25 18.11
CA ASP A 425 -8.64 -0.25 17.64
C ASP A 425 -8.92 0.81 16.55
N ARG A 426 -8.01 0.91 15.57
CA ARG A 426 -8.15 1.86 14.46
C ARG A 426 -9.32 1.47 13.57
N PRO A 427 -10.00 2.47 12.98
CA PRO A 427 -11.10 2.22 12.05
C PRO A 427 -10.68 1.36 10.85
N VAL A 428 -11.66 0.64 10.29
CA VAL A 428 -11.49 -0.29 9.17
C VAL A 428 -12.42 0.10 8.03
N THR A 429 -11.92 0.06 6.81
CA THR A 429 -12.68 0.31 5.59
C THR A 429 -12.45 -0.74 4.52
N MET A 430 -13.21 -0.66 3.47
CA MET A 430 -13.02 -1.31 2.19
C MET A 430 -13.48 -0.32 1.10
N VAL A 431 -12.77 -0.27 -0.01
CA VAL A 431 -13.06 0.69 -1.08
C VAL A 431 -13.96 0.05 -2.13
N CYS A 432 -15.09 0.66 -2.40
CA CYS A 432 -16.14 0.15 -3.30
C CYS A 432 -16.22 0.99 -4.59
N CYS A 433 -16.48 0.34 -5.72
CA CYS A 433 -16.70 1.02 -7.02
C CYS A 433 -18.04 0.65 -7.68
N GLN A 434 -18.94 -0.01 -6.97
CA GLN A 434 -20.15 -0.57 -7.57
C GLN A 434 -21.11 0.52 -8.07
N ASN A 435 -21.68 0.32 -9.26
CA ASN A 435 -22.64 1.25 -9.85
C ASN A 435 -24.02 1.16 -9.17
N ASP A 436 -24.48 -0.05 -8.82
CA ASP A 436 -25.68 -0.24 -8.01
C ASP A 436 -25.33 -0.34 -6.52
N TYR A 437 -25.04 0.83 -5.93
CA TYR A 437 -24.73 0.96 -4.50
C TYR A 437 -25.87 0.54 -3.58
N THR A 438 -27.11 0.40 -4.10
CA THR A 438 -28.27 -0.04 -3.29
C THR A 438 -28.18 -1.52 -2.94
N ARG A 439 -27.47 -2.32 -3.75
CA ARG A 439 -27.26 -3.75 -3.54
C ARG A 439 -26.05 -4.06 -2.66
N ASP A 440 -25.10 -3.13 -2.54
CA ASP A 440 -23.92 -3.31 -1.70
C ASP A 440 -24.27 -3.24 -0.22
N ILE A 441 -24.34 -4.40 0.43
CA ILE A 441 -24.58 -4.51 1.87
C ILE A 441 -23.29 -4.52 2.69
N THR A 442 -22.13 -4.71 2.04
CA THR A 442 -20.85 -4.87 2.71
C THR A 442 -20.22 -3.53 3.08
N THR A 443 -20.10 -2.61 2.13
CA THR A 443 -19.47 -1.29 2.34
C THR A 443 -20.10 -0.50 3.47
N ARG A 444 -21.43 -0.56 3.62
CA ARG A 444 -22.16 0.12 4.71
C ARG A 444 -21.90 -0.46 6.10
N THR A 445 -21.23 -1.60 6.21
CA THR A 445 -20.84 -2.21 7.50
C THR A 445 -19.44 -1.82 7.96
N MET A 446 -18.64 -1.16 7.13
CA MET A 446 -17.33 -0.62 7.47
C MET A 446 -17.45 0.61 8.38
N ASP A 447 -16.38 1.00 9.10
CA ASP A 447 -16.41 2.19 9.97
C ASP A 447 -16.45 3.48 9.16
N VAL A 448 -15.74 3.50 8.03
CA VAL A 448 -15.72 4.60 7.07
C VAL A 448 -16.21 4.08 5.72
N VAL A 449 -17.14 4.81 5.10
CA VAL A 449 -17.60 4.52 3.74
C VAL A 449 -16.59 5.12 2.75
N CYS A 450 -15.89 4.26 1.98
CA CYS A 450 -14.96 4.69 0.94
C CYS A 450 -15.49 4.26 -0.43
N ILE A 451 -15.65 5.23 -1.34
CA ILE A 451 -16.22 4.98 -2.68
C ILE A 451 -15.34 5.55 -3.78
N ASN A 452 -15.10 4.75 -4.83
CA ASN A 452 -14.48 5.18 -6.08
C ASN A 452 -15.55 5.57 -7.07
N ARG A 453 -15.54 6.81 -7.57
CA ARG A 453 -16.56 7.29 -8.49
C ARG A 453 -15.96 8.16 -9.59
N TYR A 454 -16.35 7.84 -10.81
CA TYR A 454 -15.82 8.50 -12.00
C TYR A 454 -16.94 9.09 -12.87
N TYR A 455 -18.00 9.64 -12.26
CA TYR A 455 -19.05 10.39 -12.94
C TYR A 455 -18.45 11.55 -13.75
N GLY A 456 -18.78 11.65 -15.02
CA GLY A 456 -18.22 12.62 -15.96
C GLY A 456 -16.96 12.14 -16.68
N TRP A 457 -16.38 10.99 -16.28
CA TRP A 457 -15.27 10.35 -16.97
C TRP A 457 -15.67 9.01 -17.61
N TYR A 458 -15.88 7.93 -16.85
CA TYR A 458 -16.32 6.63 -17.41
C TYR A 458 -17.83 6.62 -17.64
N ASN A 459 -18.59 7.18 -16.73
CA ASN A 459 -20.04 7.34 -16.83
C ASN A 459 -20.36 8.79 -17.12
N LEU A 460 -21.29 9.08 -18.04
CA LEU A 460 -21.65 10.43 -18.46
C LEU A 460 -20.43 11.20 -18.99
N SER A 461 -19.62 10.55 -19.82
CA SER A 461 -18.32 11.04 -20.31
C SER A 461 -18.42 12.45 -20.92
N GLY A 462 -17.73 13.42 -20.34
CA GLY A 462 -17.70 14.81 -20.78
C GLY A 462 -18.92 15.66 -20.34
N ASP A 463 -19.99 15.03 -19.84
CA ASP A 463 -21.21 15.71 -19.39
C ASP A 463 -21.14 15.97 -17.88
N LEU A 464 -20.45 17.04 -17.48
CA LEU A 464 -20.21 17.35 -16.08
C LEU A 464 -21.45 17.80 -15.32
N GLU A 465 -22.47 18.36 -16.01
CA GLU A 465 -23.73 18.79 -15.36
C GLU A 465 -24.55 17.58 -14.92
N ASN A 466 -24.80 16.64 -15.81
CA ASN A 466 -25.49 15.40 -15.47
C ASN A 466 -24.67 14.50 -14.54
N ALA A 467 -23.35 14.54 -14.63
CA ALA A 467 -22.44 13.86 -13.71
C ALA A 467 -22.60 14.38 -12.28
N ALA A 468 -22.63 15.70 -12.09
CA ALA A 468 -22.87 16.32 -10.79
C ALA A 468 -24.24 15.94 -10.23
N TYR A 469 -25.28 16.00 -11.06
CA TYR A 469 -26.63 15.59 -10.65
C TYR A 469 -26.69 14.14 -10.17
N ALA A 470 -26.17 13.21 -10.98
CA ALA A 470 -26.17 11.80 -10.63
C ALA A 470 -25.35 11.50 -9.37
N PHE A 471 -24.19 12.15 -9.20
CA PHE A 471 -23.38 11.99 -8.01
C PHE A 471 -24.06 12.55 -6.75
N GLN A 472 -24.78 13.67 -6.85
CA GLN A 472 -25.55 14.19 -5.73
C GLN A 472 -26.65 13.22 -5.29
N GLN A 473 -27.35 12.53 -6.22
CA GLN A 473 -28.34 11.51 -5.89
C GLN A 473 -27.72 10.34 -5.12
N GLU A 474 -26.52 9.91 -5.48
CA GLU A 474 -25.78 8.88 -4.73
C GLU A 474 -25.37 9.38 -3.35
N LEU A 475 -24.86 10.62 -3.25
CA LEU A 475 -24.52 11.21 -1.95
C LEU A 475 -25.75 11.34 -1.02
N ASP A 476 -26.96 11.61 -1.57
CA ASP A 476 -28.22 11.61 -0.79
C ASP A 476 -28.56 10.22 -0.25
N PHE A 477 -28.25 9.15 -1.00
CA PHE A 477 -28.38 7.78 -0.49
C PHE A 477 -27.43 7.52 0.69
N TRP A 478 -26.13 7.88 0.53
CA TRP A 478 -25.14 7.67 1.58
C TRP A 478 -25.37 8.53 2.82
N ALA A 479 -26.02 9.69 2.68
CA ALA A 479 -26.42 10.52 3.82
C ALA A 479 -27.37 9.80 4.80
N GLY A 480 -28.08 8.79 4.32
CA GLY A 480 -28.95 7.94 5.17
C GLY A 480 -28.18 6.94 6.05
N ILE A 481 -26.85 6.84 5.90
CA ILE A 481 -25.99 5.95 6.66
C ILE A 481 -25.19 6.79 7.66
N ASP A 482 -25.34 6.53 8.95
CA ASP A 482 -24.68 7.29 10.02
C ASP A 482 -23.17 6.94 10.10
N LYS A 483 -22.42 7.29 9.06
CA LYS A 483 -20.97 7.05 8.94
C LYS A 483 -20.31 8.16 8.12
N PRO A 484 -19.01 8.44 8.38
CA PRO A 484 -18.26 9.35 7.54
C PRO A 484 -17.99 8.72 6.17
N LEU A 485 -17.97 9.55 5.13
CA LEU A 485 -17.69 9.14 3.76
C LEU A 485 -16.42 9.81 3.23
N VAL A 486 -15.62 9.04 2.53
CA VAL A 486 -14.49 9.52 1.72
C VAL A 486 -14.74 9.16 0.26
N LEU A 487 -14.62 10.15 -0.62
CA LEU A 487 -14.49 9.88 -2.05
C LEU A 487 -13.05 9.43 -2.30
N SER A 488 -12.87 8.10 -2.39
CA SER A 488 -11.57 7.45 -2.33
C SER A 488 -10.86 7.34 -3.68
N GLU A 489 -11.57 7.56 -4.78
CA GLU A 489 -10.97 7.79 -6.10
C GLU A 489 -11.94 8.57 -6.99
N TYR A 490 -11.41 9.59 -7.68
CA TYR A 490 -12.07 10.30 -8.76
C TYR A 490 -11.01 11.03 -9.61
N GLY A 491 -11.20 11.11 -10.91
CA GLY A 491 -10.22 11.72 -11.80
C GLY A 491 -10.50 11.50 -13.28
N ALA A 492 -9.86 12.27 -14.12
CA ALA A 492 -9.95 12.20 -15.57
C ALA A 492 -8.56 12.07 -16.20
N ASP A 493 -8.41 11.14 -17.16
CA ASP A 493 -7.14 11.01 -17.90
C ASP A 493 -6.84 12.30 -18.65
N THR A 494 -5.60 12.78 -18.58
CA THR A 494 -5.17 14.10 -19.07
C THR A 494 -3.77 13.99 -19.65
N VAL A 495 -3.64 14.35 -20.91
CA VAL A 495 -2.34 14.39 -21.58
C VAL A 495 -1.65 15.70 -21.23
N ALA A 496 -0.53 15.63 -20.51
CA ALA A 496 0.23 16.83 -20.12
C ALA A 496 0.61 17.68 -21.34
N GLY A 497 0.34 18.98 -21.24
CA GLY A 497 0.55 19.95 -22.34
C GLY A 497 -0.52 19.94 -23.43
N LEU A 498 -1.58 19.13 -23.32
CA LEU A 498 -2.73 19.22 -24.20
C LEU A 498 -3.72 20.25 -23.64
N HIS A 499 -3.91 21.34 -24.38
CA HIS A 499 -4.77 22.46 -24.03
C HIS A 499 -5.86 22.70 -25.06
N GLY A 500 -7.00 23.24 -24.63
CA GLY A 500 -8.11 23.64 -25.50
C GLY A 500 -8.70 24.97 -25.07
N THR A 501 -9.40 25.64 -25.99
CA THR A 501 -10.18 26.85 -25.65
C THR A 501 -11.46 26.52 -24.89
N ALA A 502 -11.89 25.26 -24.93
CA ALA A 502 -12.96 24.68 -24.14
C ALA A 502 -12.42 23.47 -23.37
N PRO A 503 -13.04 23.11 -22.23
CA PRO A 503 -12.64 21.95 -21.45
C PRO A 503 -13.13 20.65 -22.13
N GLU A 504 -12.38 20.17 -23.13
CA GLU A 504 -12.62 18.90 -23.81
C GLU A 504 -11.87 17.76 -23.10
N MET A 505 -12.42 16.55 -23.12
CA MET A 505 -11.80 15.38 -22.49
C MET A 505 -10.34 15.23 -22.92
N PHE A 506 -9.49 14.78 -21.99
CA PHE A 506 -8.02 14.66 -22.07
C PHE A 506 -7.24 15.98 -22.01
N THR A 507 -7.86 17.16 -22.08
CA THR A 507 -7.16 18.43 -21.87
C THR A 507 -6.93 18.70 -20.38
N GLU A 508 -5.93 19.52 -20.05
CA GLU A 508 -5.67 19.93 -18.67
C GLU A 508 -6.81 20.78 -18.11
N GLU A 509 -7.49 21.59 -18.94
CA GLU A 509 -8.67 22.36 -18.59
C GLU A 509 -9.83 21.46 -18.18
N PHE A 510 -10.08 20.35 -18.92
CA PHE A 510 -11.14 19.41 -18.57
C PHE A 510 -10.88 18.75 -17.22
N GLN A 511 -9.64 18.32 -16.95
CA GLN A 511 -9.29 17.74 -15.67
C GLN A 511 -9.60 18.68 -14.50
N VAL A 512 -9.30 19.96 -14.64
CA VAL A 512 -9.58 20.98 -13.63
C VAL A 512 -11.08 21.19 -13.46
N GLU A 513 -11.86 21.33 -14.55
CA GLU A 513 -13.32 21.52 -14.45
C GLU A 513 -14.02 20.28 -13.90
N TYR A 514 -13.56 19.07 -14.26
CA TYR A 514 -14.01 17.83 -13.65
C TYR A 514 -13.83 17.85 -12.12
N TYR A 515 -12.64 18.18 -11.64
CA TYR A 515 -12.39 18.26 -10.19
C TYR A 515 -13.21 19.36 -9.51
N LYS A 516 -13.34 20.52 -10.11
CA LYS A 516 -14.20 21.60 -9.55
C LYS A 516 -15.64 21.15 -9.38
N THR A 517 -16.19 20.47 -10.39
CA THR A 517 -17.57 19.99 -10.40
C THR A 517 -17.79 18.95 -9.31
N ILE A 518 -16.95 17.93 -9.22
CA ILE A 518 -17.09 16.88 -8.21
C ILE A 518 -16.84 17.44 -6.80
N ASN A 519 -15.83 18.28 -6.63
CA ASN A 519 -15.53 18.90 -5.33
C ASN A 519 -16.67 19.79 -4.81
N ALA A 520 -17.40 20.47 -5.70
CA ALA A 520 -18.59 21.25 -5.31
C ALA A 520 -19.70 20.33 -4.75
N CYS A 521 -19.86 19.11 -5.28
CA CYS A 521 -20.78 18.12 -4.72
C CYS A 521 -20.34 17.68 -3.32
N LEU A 522 -19.05 17.41 -3.11
CA LEU A 522 -18.49 17.00 -1.82
C LEU A 522 -18.63 18.11 -0.76
N ASP A 523 -18.35 19.35 -1.13
CA ASP A 523 -18.41 20.51 -0.22
C ASP A 523 -19.83 20.78 0.30
N SER A 524 -20.85 20.30 -0.41
CA SER A 524 -22.25 20.44 0.01
C SER A 524 -22.71 19.37 1.03
N ARG A 525 -21.84 18.42 1.43
CA ARG A 525 -22.21 17.26 2.26
C ARG A 525 -21.37 17.18 3.53
N PRO A 526 -21.92 17.48 4.72
CA PRO A 526 -21.17 17.50 5.99
C PRO A 526 -20.61 16.16 6.43
N PHE A 527 -21.16 15.04 5.94
CA PHE A 527 -20.70 13.69 6.25
C PHE A 527 -19.50 13.25 5.39
N VAL A 528 -19.13 14.02 4.36
CA VAL A 528 -17.94 13.80 3.57
C VAL A 528 -16.74 14.33 4.34
N VAL A 529 -15.83 13.43 4.70
CA VAL A 529 -14.64 13.73 5.51
C VAL A 529 -13.34 13.60 4.73
N GLY A 530 -13.41 13.38 3.41
CA GLY A 530 -12.19 13.28 2.61
C GLY A 530 -12.40 13.20 1.11
N GLU A 531 -11.37 13.62 0.40
CA GLU A 531 -11.29 13.65 -1.05
C GLU A 531 -9.91 13.17 -1.50
N TRP A 532 -9.87 12.02 -2.23
CA TRP A 532 -8.61 11.44 -2.71
C TRP A 532 -8.59 11.38 -4.23
N PRO A 533 -8.06 12.42 -4.91
CA PRO A 533 -7.90 12.39 -6.35
C PRO A 533 -7.12 11.17 -6.82
N TRP A 534 -7.60 10.50 -7.84
CA TRP A 534 -6.90 9.51 -8.59
C TRP A 534 -6.23 10.15 -9.80
N ASN A 535 -4.92 10.31 -9.84
CA ASN A 535 -3.89 9.77 -8.97
C ASN A 535 -2.83 10.86 -8.68
N PHE A 536 -1.88 10.62 -7.77
CA PHE A 536 -0.77 11.54 -7.52
C PHE A 536 0.04 11.81 -8.79
N ALA A 537 0.50 10.77 -9.44
CA ALA A 537 1.28 10.87 -10.68
C ALA A 537 0.78 9.84 -11.70
N ASP A 538 0.96 10.13 -12.97
CA ASP A 538 0.75 9.16 -14.04
C ASP A 538 1.57 7.89 -13.77
N PHE A 539 1.03 6.72 -14.07
CA PHE A 539 1.67 5.45 -13.80
C PHE A 539 1.47 4.43 -14.93
N SER A 540 2.36 3.46 -15.01
CA SER A 540 2.34 2.44 -16.05
C SER A 540 1.19 1.45 -15.86
N THR A 541 0.58 1.05 -16.99
CA THR A 541 -0.52 0.09 -17.06
C THR A 541 -0.29 -0.96 -18.14
N GLN A 542 -1.20 -1.92 -18.23
CA GLN A 542 -1.33 -2.72 -19.44
C GLN A 542 -1.75 -1.85 -20.63
N GLN A 543 -1.49 -2.34 -21.85
CA GLN A 543 -1.94 -1.67 -23.07
C GLN A 543 -3.46 -1.72 -23.19
N GLY A 544 -4.05 -0.58 -23.54
CA GLY A 544 -5.49 -0.48 -23.80
C GLY A 544 -5.81 0.84 -24.50
N PRO A 545 -6.95 0.93 -25.19
CA PRO A 545 -7.32 2.12 -25.96
C PRO A 545 -7.50 3.36 -25.10
N MET A 546 -7.87 3.19 -23.83
CA MET A 546 -8.02 4.31 -22.85
C MET A 546 -6.70 4.65 -22.14
N ARG A 547 -5.63 3.89 -22.38
CA ARG A 547 -4.34 4.04 -21.69
C ARG A 547 -3.28 4.55 -22.66
N VAL A 548 -3.34 5.84 -22.97
CA VAL A 548 -2.42 6.50 -23.90
C VAL A 548 -0.96 6.27 -23.51
N GLY A 549 -0.22 5.54 -24.35
CA GLY A 549 1.18 5.16 -24.08
C GLY A 549 1.33 4.14 -22.95
N SER A 550 0.34 3.23 -22.78
CA SER A 550 0.33 2.24 -21.67
C SER A 550 0.46 2.88 -20.29
N CYS A 551 -0.25 3.99 -20.10
CA CYS A 551 -0.16 4.81 -18.91
C CYS A 551 -1.55 5.30 -18.48
N ASN A 552 -1.89 5.15 -17.20
CA ASN A 552 -3.00 5.86 -16.61
C ASN A 552 -2.58 7.32 -16.40
N ARG A 553 -3.28 8.24 -17.05
CA ARG A 553 -2.91 9.66 -17.10
C ARG A 553 -3.78 10.55 -16.22
N LYS A 554 -4.40 9.96 -15.19
CA LYS A 554 -5.18 10.73 -14.23
C LYS A 554 -4.33 11.47 -13.18
N GLY A 555 -3.00 11.28 -13.22
CA GLY A 555 -2.07 11.94 -12.30
C GLY A 555 -2.26 13.46 -12.23
N LEU A 556 -2.12 14.02 -11.04
CA LEU A 556 -1.93 15.47 -10.83
C LEU A 556 -0.54 15.89 -11.35
N PHE A 557 0.40 14.98 -11.32
CA PHE A 557 1.74 15.10 -11.90
C PHE A 557 1.92 14.11 -13.04
N THR A 558 2.84 14.40 -13.96
CA THR A 558 3.33 13.39 -14.89
C THR A 558 4.09 12.28 -14.13
N ARG A 559 4.41 11.18 -14.82
CA ARG A 559 5.24 10.10 -14.23
C ARG A 559 6.61 10.60 -13.79
N GLU A 560 7.13 11.67 -14.42
CA GLU A 560 8.38 12.34 -14.08
C GLU A 560 8.21 13.43 -13.01
N ARG A 561 7.03 13.56 -12.40
CA ARG A 561 6.68 14.51 -11.33
C ARG A 561 6.59 15.97 -11.78
N THR A 562 6.36 16.24 -13.07
CA THR A 562 6.01 17.57 -13.56
C THR A 562 4.53 17.86 -13.24
N PRO A 563 4.19 19.01 -12.61
CA PRO A 563 2.80 19.32 -12.25
C PRO A 563 1.97 19.63 -13.51
N LYS A 564 0.74 19.11 -13.55
CA LYS A 564 -0.32 19.52 -14.46
C LYS A 564 -1.16 20.65 -13.83
N LEU A 565 -2.06 21.28 -14.57
CA LEU A 565 -2.93 22.36 -14.04
C LEU A 565 -3.71 21.91 -12.79
N ALA A 566 -4.16 20.66 -12.75
CA ALA A 566 -4.89 20.11 -11.60
C ALA A 566 -4.05 20.08 -10.31
N ALA A 567 -2.73 19.92 -10.38
CA ALA A 567 -1.87 20.00 -9.20
C ALA A 567 -1.92 21.40 -8.56
N HIS A 568 -1.90 22.45 -9.38
CA HIS A 568 -2.02 23.84 -8.90
C HIS A 568 -3.42 24.11 -8.32
N TYR A 569 -4.47 23.57 -8.96
CA TYR A 569 -5.84 23.67 -8.43
C TYR A 569 -5.95 23.05 -7.03
N PHE A 570 -5.45 21.83 -6.81
CA PHE A 570 -5.50 21.18 -5.50
C PHE A 570 -4.62 21.87 -4.46
N LYS A 571 -3.43 22.35 -4.84
CA LYS A 571 -2.59 23.16 -3.95
C LYS A 571 -3.37 24.35 -3.38
N ASP A 572 -4.07 25.10 -4.22
CA ASP A 572 -4.85 26.28 -3.82
C ASP A 572 -6.10 25.90 -3.02
N ARG A 573 -6.78 24.81 -3.43
CA ARG A 573 -7.95 24.28 -2.73
C ARG A 573 -7.59 23.83 -1.31
N TRP A 574 -6.57 22.99 -1.17
CA TRP A 574 -6.21 22.42 0.13
C TRP A 574 -5.53 23.40 1.08
N ALA A 575 -4.96 24.47 0.57
CA ALA A 575 -4.49 25.59 1.40
C ALA A 575 -5.65 26.29 2.13
N LYS A 576 -6.84 26.33 1.51
CA LYS A 576 -8.03 27.02 2.03
C LYS A 576 -8.94 26.10 2.83
N LYS A 577 -8.98 24.81 2.50
CA LYS A 577 -9.89 23.83 3.11
C LYS A 577 -9.48 23.52 4.54
N GLN A 578 -10.32 23.91 5.50
CA GLN A 578 -10.15 23.57 6.92
C GLN A 578 -11.10 22.41 7.30
N PRO A 579 -10.79 21.63 8.34
CA PRO A 579 -11.66 20.54 8.81
C PRO A 579 -13.08 21.00 9.21
N ASN A 580 -13.20 22.27 9.60
CA ASN A 580 -14.45 22.89 10.08
C ASN A 580 -15.10 23.83 9.05
N ASP A 581 -14.59 23.92 7.83
CA ASP A 581 -15.24 24.68 6.74
C ASP A 581 -16.51 23.92 6.32
N ARG A 582 -17.62 24.23 7.03
CA ARG A 582 -18.98 23.74 6.80
C ARG A 582 -19.84 24.82 6.14
#